data_adb09e230f41bdd601c1f0ed37c19ad0
#
_entry.id   adb09e230f41bdd601c1f0ed37c19ad0
#
_cell.length_a   1.000
_cell.length_b   1.000
_cell.length_c   1.000
_cell.angle_alpha   90.00
_cell.angle_beta   90.00
_cell.angle_gamma   90.00
#
_symmetry.space_group_name_H-M   'P 1'
#
loop_
_entity.id
_entity.type
_entity.pdbx_description
1 polymer ?
#
loop_
_entity_poly.entity_id
_entity_poly.type
_entity_poly.pdbx_seq_one_letter_code
_entity_poly.pdbx_strand_id
1 'polypeptide(L)'
;VGSSLVAYMSGITEVNSLPPHYRCPNCKHAEFIQDGSYGCGADMPDKICPVCGTEYIKDGFDIPFETFLGFGGGKVPDIDLNFSGEYQTQVFRAGTIGTLAEKTAYGFVKKYLEENGMTVGRAEENRLTLGCVGTRRTTGQHPGGLVVVPDDMDMEDFCPVQHPADADDSDTITTHFEYHSMEANLLKLDMLGHDDPTMVRMMEDLTGVNARQIPLDDPDTMSIFTSSKVLGYENDEILGPTGAVAIPEFNTRFTRQMLVDTQPKDFNTLVRLSGFSHGTDVWLGNARELIVSGTASVLETVGCRDDIMLYLISKGLDPKMSFKIMEKVRKGKVKKGGFDEGWVEAMRDHDVPEWYIDSLAKIGYLFPKAHAVAYAIVCYHTAWFKCHYTKEYMAALLS
;
A
#
# COMPACT_ATOMS: atom_id res chain seq x y z
N VAL A 1 0.83 -0.79 10.18
CA VAL A 1 1.90 -1.15 11.15
C VAL A 1 3.18 -0.36 10.90
N GLY A 2 3.56 -0.11 9.65
CA GLY A 2 4.79 0.61 9.27
C GLY A 2 4.91 2.07 9.77
N SER A 3 3.84 2.67 10.31
CA SER A 3 3.91 3.97 10.99
C SER A 3 4.28 3.86 12.48
N SER A 4 4.40 2.64 13.01
CA SER A 4 4.66 2.41 14.44
C SER A 4 6.15 2.15 14.70
N LEU A 5 6.80 3.06 15.39
CA LEU A 5 8.17 2.87 15.86
C LEU A 5 8.31 1.66 16.79
N VAL A 6 7.29 1.38 17.62
CA VAL A 6 7.29 0.21 18.50
C VAL A 6 7.29 -1.08 17.69
N ALA A 7 6.51 -1.17 16.61
CA ALA A 7 6.50 -2.33 15.73
C ALA A 7 7.86 -2.53 15.04
N TYR A 8 8.54 -1.44 14.63
CA TYR A 8 9.90 -1.50 14.09
C TYR A 8 10.90 -1.99 15.14
N MET A 9 10.88 -1.43 16.34
CA MET A 9 11.79 -1.83 17.43
C MET A 9 11.57 -3.28 17.88
N SER A 10 10.36 -3.79 17.75
CA SER A 10 9.99 -5.19 18.07
C SER A 10 10.28 -6.16 16.92
N GLY A 11 10.77 -5.69 15.78
CA GLY A 11 11.04 -6.52 14.59
C GLY A 11 9.79 -7.02 13.85
N ILE A 12 8.62 -6.42 14.11
CA ILE A 12 7.37 -6.74 13.41
C ILE A 12 7.38 -6.14 12.00
N THR A 13 8.00 -4.99 11.82
CA THR A 13 8.18 -4.33 10.52
C THR A 13 9.63 -3.90 10.31
N GLU A 14 10.07 -3.83 9.06
CA GLU A 14 11.38 -3.28 8.69
C GLU A 14 11.30 -1.76 8.40
N VAL A 15 10.11 -1.18 8.46
CA VAL A 15 9.89 0.23 8.19
C VAL A 15 10.12 1.05 9.44
N ASN A 16 11.23 1.83 9.46
CA ASN A 16 11.49 2.81 10.50
C ASN A 16 10.73 4.11 10.21
N SER A 17 9.71 4.41 11.01
CA SER A 17 8.85 5.58 10.80
C SER A 17 9.48 6.92 11.19
N LEU A 18 10.63 6.92 11.86
CA LEU A 18 11.33 8.14 12.25
C LEU A 18 11.75 8.97 11.01
N PRO A 19 11.96 10.28 11.18
CA PRO A 19 12.62 11.11 10.17
C PRO A 19 14.00 10.55 9.79
N PRO A 20 14.54 10.91 8.60
CA PRO A 20 15.90 10.55 8.21
C PRO A 20 16.91 10.90 9.30
N HIS A 21 17.75 9.94 9.67
CA HIS A 21 18.71 10.12 10.75
C HIS A 21 19.94 9.23 10.63
N TYR A 22 21.00 9.68 11.26
CA TYR A 22 22.19 8.90 11.54
C TYR A 22 22.14 8.37 12.96
N ARG A 23 22.53 7.12 13.16
CA ARG A 23 22.64 6.50 14.50
C ARG A 23 23.96 5.74 14.61
N CYS A 24 24.74 6.09 15.61
CA CYS A 24 25.99 5.38 15.91
C CYS A 24 25.70 4.02 16.57
N PRO A 25 26.15 2.89 15.99
CA PRO A 25 25.93 1.58 16.60
C PRO A 25 26.74 1.40 17.90
N ASN A 26 27.85 2.15 18.08
CA ASN A 26 28.72 2.08 19.23
C ASN A 26 28.28 3.00 20.38
N CYS A 27 28.41 4.31 20.23
CA CYS A 27 28.15 5.27 21.32
C CYS A 27 26.70 5.76 21.40
N LYS A 28 25.82 5.33 20.48
CA LYS A 28 24.39 5.68 20.39
C LYS A 28 24.11 7.16 20.08
N HIS A 29 25.11 7.95 19.76
CA HIS A 29 24.91 9.30 19.26
C HIS A 29 24.01 9.27 18.02
N ALA A 30 23.04 10.19 17.93
CA ALA A 30 22.09 10.28 16.82
C ALA A 30 21.96 11.72 16.32
N GLU A 31 21.77 11.86 15.02
CA GLU A 31 21.54 13.14 14.34
C GLU A 31 20.35 13.01 13.41
N PHE A 32 19.30 13.83 13.61
CA PHE A 32 18.11 13.84 12.76
C PHE A 32 18.22 14.93 11.69
N ILE A 33 17.84 14.59 10.46
CA ILE A 33 17.79 15.51 9.33
C ILE A 33 16.32 15.82 9.03
N GLN A 34 15.89 17.01 9.40
CA GLN A 34 14.49 17.45 9.29
C GLN A 34 14.34 18.74 8.47
N ASP A 35 15.36 19.09 7.70
CA ASP A 35 15.40 20.27 6.83
C ASP A 35 14.80 20.04 5.43
N GLY A 36 14.30 18.82 5.17
CA GLY A 36 13.73 18.42 3.89
C GLY A 36 14.77 18.05 2.82
N SER A 37 16.06 18.01 3.16
CA SER A 37 17.13 17.67 2.20
C SER A 37 17.08 16.21 1.73
N TYR A 38 16.53 15.30 2.54
CA TYR A 38 16.40 13.89 2.23
C TYR A 38 14.97 13.38 2.54
N GLY A 39 14.41 12.59 1.64
CA GLY A 39 13.09 11.96 1.82
C GLY A 39 13.13 10.66 2.63
N CYS A 40 14.30 10.03 2.71
CA CYS A 40 14.56 8.87 3.58
C CYS A 40 16.04 8.79 3.96
N GLY A 41 16.32 8.04 5.02
CA GLY A 41 17.70 7.85 5.52
C GLY A 41 18.59 7.07 4.56
N ALA A 42 18.04 6.19 3.73
CA ALA A 42 18.80 5.40 2.76
C ALA A 42 19.57 6.27 1.75
N ASP A 43 19.01 7.42 1.37
CA ASP A 43 19.59 8.32 0.36
C ASP A 43 20.60 9.32 0.94
N MET A 44 20.83 9.30 2.26
CA MET A 44 21.83 10.15 2.89
C MET A 44 23.26 9.67 2.61
N PRO A 45 24.25 10.58 2.52
CA PRO A 45 25.66 10.18 2.36
C PRO A 45 26.18 9.43 3.59
N ASP A 46 27.19 8.57 3.38
CA ASP A 46 27.87 7.91 4.49
C ASP A 46 28.59 8.95 5.38
N LYS A 47 28.53 8.72 6.68
CA LYS A 47 29.08 9.66 7.67
C LYS A 47 29.72 8.92 8.85
N ILE A 48 30.80 9.48 9.37
CA ILE A 48 31.47 8.97 10.56
C ILE A 48 30.97 9.71 11.81
N CYS A 49 30.70 8.97 12.86
CA CYS A 49 30.30 9.54 14.15
C CYS A 49 31.36 10.49 14.71
N PRO A 50 31.05 11.76 14.95
CA PRO A 50 32.02 12.72 15.46
C PRO A 50 32.46 12.46 16.92
N VAL A 51 31.71 11.61 17.65
CA VAL A 51 31.96 11.32 19.06
C VAL A 51 32.98 10.17 19.23
N CYS A 52 32.86 9.10 18.41
CA CYS A 52 33.67 7.89 18.61
C CYS A 52 34.34 7.35 17.34
N GLY A 53 34.19 8.01 16.21
CA GLY A 53 34.84 7.61 14.95
C GLY A 53 34.25 6.36 14.27
N THR A 54 33.15 5.80 14.77
CA THR A 54 32.48 4.65 14.16
C THR A 54 31.58 5.12 13.02
N GLU A 55 31.46 4.34 11.96
CA GLU A 55 30.53 4.62 10.88
C GLU A 55 29.08 4.60 11.37
N TYR A 56 28.29 5.58 10.94
CA TYR A 56 26.88 5.69 11.27
C TYR A 56 26.04 4.69 10.48
N ILE A 57 24.96 4.23 11.08
CA ILE A 57 23.83 3.61 10.39
C ILE A 57 22.88 4.73 9.95
N LYS A 58 22.48 4.71 8.68
CA LYS A 58 21.51 5.62 8.07
C LYS A 58 20.15 4.94 8.06
N ASP A 59 19.08 5.63 8.52
CA ASP A 59 17.73 5.06 8.58
C ASP A 59 16.67 6.16 8.64
N GLY A 60 15.37 5.75 8.59
CA GLY A 60 14.23 6.62 8.74
C GLY A 60 13.54 6.96 7.42
N PHE A 61 12.20 6.79 7.41
CA PHE A 61 11.37 7.01 6.21
C PHE A 61 10.34 8.13 6.39
N ASP A 62 10.39 8.85 7.52
CA ASP A 62 9.54 10.01 7.81
C ASP A 62 8.04 9.71 7.59
N ILE A 63 7.50 8.79 8.36
CA ILE A 63 6.10 8.37 8.26
C ILE A 63 5.32 8.92 9.45
N PRO A 64 4.40 9.87 9.26
CA PRO A 64 3.64 10.45 10.35
C PRO A 64 2.70 9.43 11.00
N PHE A 65 2.73 9.38 12.34
CA PHE A 65 1.91 8.44 13.11
C PHE A 65 0.41 8.75 13.00
N GLU A 66 0.07 9.99 12.76
CA GLU A 66 -1.30 10.47 12.58
C GLU A 66 -2.04 9.79 11.41
N THR A 67 -1.32 9.34 10.40
CA THR A 67 -1.93 8.56 9.29
C THR A 67 -2.43 7.19 9.74
N PHE A 68 -1.90 6.67 10.84
CA PHE A 68 -2.28 5.39 11.41
C PHE A 68 -3.48 5.48 12.39
N LEU A 69 -3.41 6.37 13.38
CA LEU A 69 -4.44 6.52 14.41
C LEU A 69 -5.29 7.80 14.29
N GLY A 70 -4.98 8.70 13.36
CA GLY A 70 -5.58 10.02 13.27
C GLY A 70 -5.08 10.96 14.38
N PHE A 71 -5.49 12.23 14.31
CA PHE A 71 -5.19 13.19 15.38
C PHE A 71 -6.02 12.86 16.63
N GLY A 72 -5.32 12.64 17.76
CA GLY A 72 -5.96 12.30 19.03
C GLY A 72 -6.57 10.90 19.11
N GLY A 73 -6.11 9.96 18.29
CA GLY A 73 -6.59 8.58 18.31
C GLY A 73 -7.99 8.39 17.71
N GLY A 74 -8.44 9.33 16.87
CA GLY A 74 -9.79 9.33 16.28
C GLY A 74 -10.02 8.35 15.12
N LYS A 75 -9.06 7.45 14.82
CA LYS A 75 -9.15 6.46 13.76
C LYS A 75 -8.84 5.07 14.30
N VAL A 76 -9.67 4.09 13.94
CA VAL A 76 -9.36 2.67 14.21
C VAL A 76 -8.16 2.26 13.34
N PRO A 77 -7.12 1.64 13.91
CA PRO A 77 -5.95 1.20 13.14
C PRO A 77 -6.32 0.12 12.13
N ASP A 78 -5.71 0.21 10.95
CA ASP A 78 -5.75 -0.81 9.92
C ASP A 78 -4.43 -1.59 10.05
N ILE A 79 -4.49 -2.85 10.48
CA ILE A 79 -3.32 -3.64 10.84
C ILE A 79 -3.25 -4.89 9.96
N ASP A 80 -2.18 -4.98 9.16
CA ASP A 80 -1.81 -6.18 8.42
C ASP A 80 -0.72 -6.91 9.22
N LEU A 81 -1.00 -8.13 9.69
CA LEU A 81 -0.09 -8.94 10.49
C LEU A 81 -0.05 -10.41 10.02
N ASN A 82 1.08 -11.07 10.22
CA ASN A 82 1.27 -12.50 10.00
C ASN A 82 1.30 -13.22 11.35
N PHE A 83 0.36 -14.15 11.60
CA PHE A 83 0.33 -14.98 12.79
C PHE A 83 0.66 -16.43 12.47
N SER A 84 1.47 -17.06 13.34
CA SER A 84 1.64 -18.50 13.39
C SER A 84 1.62 -18.97 14.86
N GLY A 85 0.96 -20.09 15.20
CA GLY A 85 1.09 -20.77 16.48
C GLY A 85 -0.12 -20.69 17.42
N GLU A 86 0.09 -20.50 18.72
CA GLU A 86 -0.78 -20.82 19.84
C GLU A 86 -2.14 -20.07 19.92
N TYR A 87 -2.34 -19.02 19.12
CA TYR A 87 -3.54 -18.16 19.21
C TYR A 87 -4.68 -18.54 18.25
N GLN A 88 -4.68 -19.76 17.70
CA GLN A 88 -5.69 -20.17 16.70
C GLN A 88 -7.12 -20.28 17.25
N THR A 89 -7.29 -20.46 18.56
CA THR A 89 -8.62 -20.60 19.20
C THR A 89 -9.35 -19.27 19.37
N GLN A 90 -8.62 -18.14 19.34
CA GLN A 90 -9.16 -16.79 19.53
C GLN A 90 -9.23 -15.98 18.21
N VAL A 91 -9.01 -16.65 17.07
CA VAL A 91 -8.98 -15.99 15.76
C VAL A 91 -9.97 -16.66 14.81
N PHE A 92 -10.91 -15.88 14.29
CA PHE A 92 -11.96 -16.34 13.40
C PHE A 92 -11.84 -15.66 12.03
N ARG A 93 -12.11 -16.40 10.95
CA ARG A 93 -12.22 -15.78 9.64
C ARG A 93 -13.40 -14.81 9.60
N ALA A 94 -13.18 -13.61 9.08
CA ALA A 94 -14.27 -12.67 8.86
C ALA A 94 -15.21 -13.20 7.77
N GLY A 95 -16.50 -13.18 8.05
CA GLY A 95 -17.53 -13.47 7.06
C GLY A 95 -17.76 -12.30 6.13
N THR A 96 -18.25 -12.60 4.93
CA THR A 96 -18.73 -11.61 3.97
C THR A 96 -20.16 -11.93 3.54
N ILE A 97 -20.91 -10.90 3.18
CA ILE A 97 -22.27 -11.05 2.63
C ILE A 97 -22.24 -10.63 1.18
N GLY A 98 -22.47 -11.60 0.29
CA GLY A 98 -22.63 -11.36 -1.13
C GLY A 98 -24.01 -10.78 -1.44
N THR A 99 -24.03 -9.64 -2.14
CA THR A 99 -25.26 -9.00 -2.60
C THR A 99 -25.39 -9.07 -4.11
N LEU A 100 -26.61 -8.94 -4.63
CA LEU A 100 -26.87 -8.91 -6.07
C LEU A 100 -26.32 -7.63 -6.68
N ALA A 101 -25.30 -7.77 -7.54
CA ALA A 101 -24.84 -6.70 -8.42
C ALA A 101 -25.84 -6.48 -9.57
N GLU A 102 -25.87 -5.29 -10.17
CA GLU A 102 -26.82 -4.88 -11.21
C GLU A 102 -26.89 -5.88 -12.38
N LYS A 103 -25.74 -6.32 -12.91
CA LYS A 103 -25.71 -7.30 -14.01
C LYS A 103 -26.35 -8.64 -13.63
N THR A 104 -26.13 -9.10 -12.41
CA THR A 104 -26.73 -10.35 -11.91
C THR A 104 -28.22 -10.17 -11.64
N ALA A 105 -28.62 -9.06 -11.04
CA ALA A 105 -30.02 -8.70 -10.80
C ALA A 105 -30.80 -8.64 -12.11
N TYR A 106 -30.23 -8.01 -13.15
CA TYR A 106 -30.84 -7.99 -14.49
C TYR A 106 -31.06 -9.38 -15.06
N GLY A 107 -30.05 -10.27 -14.94
CA GLY A 107 -30.19 -11.67 -15.37
C GLY A 107 -31.31 -12.41 -14.65
N PHE A 108 -31.46 -12.21 -13.33
CA PHE A 108 -32.56 -12.78 -12.56
C PHE A 108 -33.93 -12.26 -13.02
N VAL A 109 -34.05 -10.95 -13.22
CA VAL A 109 -35.31 -10.33 -13.70
C VAL A 109 -35.68 -10.88 -15.06
N LYS A 110 -34.74 -10.95 -16.00
CA LYS A 110 -34.99 -11.54 -17.33
C LYS A 110 -35.49 -12.95 -17.25
N LYS A 111 -34.77 -13.79 -16.50
CA LYS A 111 -35.15 -15.20 -16.32
C LYS A 111 -36.53 -15.33 -15.71
N TYR A 112 -36.86 -14.57 -14.68
CA TYR A 112 -38.19 -14.55 -14.05
C TYR A 112 -39.29 -14.16 -15.02
N LEU A 113 -39.10 -13.12 -15.84
CA LEU A 113 -40.06 -12.67 -16.84
C LEU A 113 -40.30 -13.73 -17.92
N GLU A 114 -39.24 -14.38 -18.40
CA GLU A 114 -39.30 -15.44 -19.37
C GLU A 114 -40.05 -16.68 -18.84
N GLU A 115 -39.71 -17.15 -17.64
CA GLU A 115 -40.35 -18.31 -16.99
C GLU A 115 -41.84 -18.10 -16.70
N ASN A 116 -42.26 -16.83 -16.47
CA ASN A 116 -43.64 -16.51 -16.22
C ASN A 116 -44.39 -15.99 -17.46
N GLY A 117 -43.77 -16.04 -18.65
CA GLY A 117 -44.41 -15.58 -19.91
C GLY A 117 -44.76 -14.10 -19.93
N MET A 118 -44.07 -13.28 -19.11
CA MET A 118 -44.32 -11.84 -18.98
C MET A 118 -43.46 -11.04 -19.96
N THR A 119 -44.12 -10.19 -20.74
CA THR A 119 -43.43 -9.24 -21.63
C THR A 119 -43.65 -7.83 -21.10
N VAL A 120 -42.52 -7.18 -20.69
CA VAL A 120 -42.55 -5.81 -20.16
C VAL A 120 -41.58 -4.92 -20.94
N GLY A 121 -41.80 -3.62 -20.88
CA GLY A 121 -40.86 -2.66 -21.51
C GLY A 121 -39.55 -2.53 -20.74
N ARG A 122 -38.50 -2.07 -21.43
CA ARG A 122 -37.13 -1.93 -20.87
C ARG A 122 -37.11 -1.04 -19.60
N ALA A 123 -37.95 -0.03 -19.50
CA ALA A 123 -38.06 0.79 -18.30
C ALA A 123 -38.48 -0.02 -17.07
N GLU A 124 -39.44 -0.93 -17.25
CA GLU A 124 -39.92 -1.81 -16.19
C GLU A 124 -38.89 -2.88 -15.84
N GLU A 125 -38.19 -3.48 -16.84
CA GLU A 125 -37.06 -4.37 -16.59
C GLU A 125 -36.01 -3.69 -15.71
N ASN A 126 -35.63 -2.46 -16.03
CA ASN A 126 -34.67 -1.67 -15.24
C ASN A 126 -35.18 -1.36 -13.83
N ARG A 127 -36.45 -0.98 -13.68
CA ARG A 127 -37.05 -0.74 -12.37
C ARG A 127 -37.00 -1.99 -11.48
N LEU A 128 -37.39 -3.13 -12.01
CA LEU A 128 -37.35 -4.41 -11.30
C LEU A 128 -35.92 -4.79 -10.96
N THR A 129 -34.97 -4.60 -11.89
CA THR A 129 -33.54 -4.84 -11.67
C THR A 129 -33.01 -3.99 -10.51
N LEU A 130 -33.28 -2.68 -10.53
CA LEU A 130 -32.84 -1.78 -9.44
C LEU A 130 -33.45 -2.16 -8.09
N GLY A 131 -34.69 -2.67 -8.07
CA GLY A 131 -35.34 -3.18 -6.87
C GLY A 131 -34.69 -4.45 -6.30
N CYS A 132 -33.95 -5.20 -7.13
CA CYS A 132 -33.23 -6.42 -6.73
C CYS A 132 -31.75 -6.15 -6.37
N VAL A 133 -31.17 -5.05 -6.85
CA VAL A 133 -29.76 -4.69 -6.53
C VAL A 133 -29.56 -4.52 -5.03
N GLY A 134 -28.46 -5.06 -4.49
CA GLY A 134 -28.14 -4.98 -3.08
C GLY A 134 -28.86 -5.99 -2.18
N THR A 135 -29.78 -6.79 -2.71
CA THR A 135 -30.40 -7.87 -1.95
C THR A 135 -29.34 -8.92 -1.57
N ARG A 136 -29.34 -9.38 -0.33
CA ARG A 136 -28.45 -10.43 0.16
C ARG A 136 -28.73 -11.73 -0.58
N ARG A 137 -27.66 -12.39 -1.04
CA ARG A 137 -27.75 -13.60 -1.85
C ARG A 137 -27.06 -14.79 -1.19
N THR A 138 -25.86 -14.59 -0.70
CA THR A 138 -25.03 -15.67 -0.15
C THR A 138 -24.08 -15.10 0.88
N THR A 139 -23.47 -15.98 1.64
CA THR A 139 -22.38 -15.68 2.55
C THR A 139 -21.07 -16.20 1.97
N GLY A 140 -19.95 -15.63 2.38
CA GLY A 140 -18.61 -16.02 1.95
C GLY A 140 -17.60 -15.77 3.05
N GLN A 141 -16.37 -16.14 2.80
CA GLN A 141 -15.24 -15.79 3.64
C GLN A 141 -14.51 -14.56 3.11
N HIS A 142 -14.05 -13.69 4.00
CA HIS A 142 -13.13 -12.62 3.62
C HIS A 142 -11.78 -13.24 3.20
N PRO A 143 -11.15 -12.82 2.09
CA PRO A 143 -9.95 -13.47 1.57
C PRO A 143 -8.73 -13.39 2.51
N GLY A 144 -8.65 -12.36 3.36
CA GLY A 144 -7.53 -12.17 4.28
C GLY A 144 -7.95 -11.72 5.69
N GLY A 145 -9.22 -11.43 5.93
CA GLY A 145 -9.68 -10.87 7.21
C GLY A 145 -9.80 -11.92 8.31
N LEU A 146 -9.09 -11.70 9.41
CA LEU A 146 -9.19 -12.46 10.64
C LEU A 146 -9.66 -11.55 11.77
N VAL A 147 -10.69 -11.98 12.49
CA VAL A 147 -11.21 -11.28 13.66
C VAL A 147 -10.59 -11.88 14.91
N VAL A 148 -10.04 -11.03 15.77
CA VAL A 148 -9.41 -11.45 17.04
C VAL A 148 -10.38 -11.20 18.18
N VAL A 149 -10.61 -12.23 18.98
CA VAL A 149 -11.47 -12.21 20.17
C VAL A 149 -10.58 -12.12 21.42
N PRO A 150 -10.94 -11.34 22.45
CA PRO A 150 -10.23 -11.32 23.74
C PRO A 150 -10.18 -12.70 24.41
N ASP A 151 -9.11 -12.98 25.16
CA ASP A 151 -8.86 -14.29 25.77
C ASP A 151 -9.93 -14.74 26.79
N ASP A 152 -10.68 -13.79 27.35
CA ASP A 152 -11.72 -14.00 28.36
C ASP A 152 -13.15 -14.04 27.79
N MET A 153 -13.28 -14.04 26.45
CA MET A 153 -14.57 -14.00 25.76
C MET A 153 -14.61 -15.01 24.60
N ASP A 154 -15.82 -15.40 24.21
CA ASP A 154 -16.05 -16.26 23.05
C ASP A 154 -16.60 -15.47 21.86
N MET A 155 -16.40 -15.99 20.63
CA MET A 155 -16.91 -15.33 19.42
C MET A 155 -18.43 -15.18 19.44
N GLU A 156 -19.12 -16.15 20.03
CA GLU A 156 -20.57 -16.17 20.15
C GLU A 156 -21.13 -15.04 21.03
N ASP A 157 -20.32 -14.44 21.90
CA ASP A 157 -20.70 -13.22 22.66
C ASP A 157 -20.88 -12.00 21.74
N PHE A 158 -20.26 -12.01 20.55
CA PHE A 158 -20.29 -10.92 19.58
C PHE A 158 -21.16 -11.23 18.36
N CYS A 159 -21.07 -12.44 17.80
CA CYS A 159 -21.89 -12.86 16.68
C CYS A 159 -21.91 -14.39 16.52
N PRO A 160 -22.96 -14.94 15.90
CA PRO A 160 -22.97 -16.34 15.49
C PRO A 160 -21.84 -16.66 14.51
N VAL A 161 -21.40 -17.91 14.51
CA VAL A 161 -20.48 -18.47 13.50
C VAL A 161 -21.24 -19.34 12.50
N GLN A 162 -20.68 -19.54 11.32
CA GLN A 162 -21.33 -20.29 10.25
C GLN A 162 -20.31 -20.93 9.30
N HIS A 163 -20.78 -21.94 8.55
CA HIS A 163 -20.13 -22.39 7.32
C HIS A 163 -20.59 -21.49 6.18
N PRO A 164 -19.67 -20.77 5.48
CA PRO A 164 -20.04 -19.83 4.42
C PRO A 164 -20.65 -20.57 3.22
N ALA A 165 -21.59 -19.95 2.54
CA ALA A 165 -22.30 -20.46 1.36
C ALA A 165 -23.03 -21.79 1.57
N ASP A 166 -23.48 -22.06 2.80
CA ASP A 166 -24.19 -23.30 3.20
C ASP A 166 -23.38 -24.58 2.87
N ALA A 167 -22.05 -24.49 2.92
CA ALA A 167 -21.13 -25.60 2.63
C ALA A 167 -20.90 -26.45 3.90
N ASP A 168 -21.86 -27.28 4.24
CA ASP A 168 -21.84 -28.13 5.45
C ASP A 168 -20.64 -29.10 5.49
N ASP A 169 -20.06 -29.41 4.32
CA ASP A 169 -18.88 -30.29 4.18
C ASP A 169 -17.55 -29.54 4.33
N SER A 170 -17.57 -28.23 4.58
CA SER A 170 -16.36 -27.40 4.70
C SER A 170 -15.94 -27.27 6.17
N ASP A 171 -14.65 -27.49 6.44
CA ASP A 171 -14.05 -27.18 7.75
C ASP A 171 -13.92 -25.66 8.01
N THR A 172 -14.24 -24.82 7.04
CA THR A 172 -14.14 -23.37 7.15
C THR A 172 -15.30 -22.82 7.99
N ILE A 173 -14.97 -22.18 9.10
CA ILE A 173 -15.90 -21.45 9.94
C ILE A 173 -15.62 -19.96 9.82
N THR A 174 -16.67 -19.14 9.66
CA THR A 174 -16.58 -17.68 9.58
C THR A 174 -17.54 -17.02 10.54
N THR A 175 -17.30 -15.73 10.83
CA THR A 175 -18.32 -14.91 11.49
C THR A 175 -19.55 -14.80 10.58
N HIS A 176 -20.75 -14.82 11.17
CA HIS A 176 -21.99 -14.63 10.40
C HIS A 176 -22.19 -13.16 10.03
N PHE A 177 -21.86 -12.24 10.95
CA PHE A 177 -21.96 -10.82 10.68
C PHE A 177 -20.78 -10.35 9.81
N GLU A 178 -21.06 -9.42 8.93
CA GLU A 178 -20.04 -8.69 8.21
C GLU A 178 -19.28 -7.78 9.18
N TYR A 179 -17.94 -7.68 9.00
CA TYR A 179 -17.05 -7.04 9.99
C TYR A 179 -17.44 -5.60 10.35
N HIS A 180 -17.91 -4.77 9.41
CA HIS A 180 -18.31 -3.39 9.71
C HIS A 180 -19.42 -3.28 10.77
N SER A 181 -20.18 -4.35 10.96
CA SER A 181 -21.18 -4.41 12.05
C SER A 181 -20.55 -4.62 13.42
N MET A 182 -19.29 -5.05 13.49
CA MET A 182 -18.56 -5.39 14.71
C MET A 182 -17.28 -4.57 14.92
N GLU A 183 -16.92 -3.67 13.99
CA GLU A 183 -15.65 -2.94 14.00
C GLU A 183 -15.44 -2.05 15.24
N ALA A 184 -16.49 -1.73 15.95
CA ALA A 184 -16.43 -0.98 17.20
C ALA A 184 -16.01 -1.86 18.42
N ASN A 185 -16.14 -3.18 18.30
CA ASN A 185 -15.98 -4.12 19.40
C ASN A 185 -14.76 -5.04 19.20
N LEU A 186 -14.47 -5.44 17.98
CA LEU A 186 -13.46 -6.44 17.64
C LEU A 186 -12.44 -5.88 16.64
N LEU A 187 -11.20 -6.30 16.79
CA LEU A 187 -10.12 -5.99 15.84
C LEU A 187 -10.12 -7.00 14.69
N LYS A 188 -10.12 -6.49 13.46
CA LYS A 188 -9.84 -7.31 12.26
C LYS A 188 -8.38 -7.13 11.83
N LEU A 189 -7.73 -8.23 11.57
CA LEU A 189 -6.40 -8.28 10.97
C LEU A 189 -6.55 -8.76 9.54
N ASP A 190 -5.99 -8.02 8.59
CA ASP A 190 -5.96 -8.42 7.19
C ASP A 190 -4.65 -9.15 6.89
N MET A 191 -4.77 -10.44 6.56
CA MET A 191 -3.67 -11.36 6.28
C MET A 191 -3.65 -11.65 4.79
N LEU A 192 -2.77 -10.97 4.06
CA LEU A 192 -2.60 -11.17 2.63
C LEU A 192 -1.32 -11.95 2.38
N GLY A 193 -1.46 -13.17 1.85
CA GLY A 193 -0.31 -14.00 1.46
C GLY A 193 0.49 -13.33 0.33
N HIS A 194 1.81 -13.37 0.44
CA HIS A 194 2.73 -12.78 -0.53
C HIS A 194 3.85 -13.78 -0.83
N ASP A 195 4.19 -13.95 -2.11
CA ASP A 195 5.27 -14.85 -2.52
C ASP A 195 6.67 -14.24 -2.33
N ASP A 196 6.76 -12.91 -2.34
CA ASP A 196 8.05 -12.21 -2.29
C ASP A 196 8.88 -12.50 -1.02
N PRO A 197 8.32 -12.57 0.20
CA PRO A 197 9.09 -12.98 1.38
C PRO A 197 9.65 -14.39 1.28
N THR A 198 8.91 -15.32 0.63
CA THR A 198 9.39 -16.68 0.37
C THR A 198 10.59 -16.65 -0.58
N MET A 199 10.52 -15.84 -1.64
CA MET A 199 11.61 -15.66 -2.58
C MET A 199 12.87 -15.09 -1.88
N VAL A 200 12.70 -14.05 -1.06
CA VAL A 200 13.81 -13.49 -0.28
C VAL A 200 14.43 -14.55 0.64
N ARG A 201 13.61 -15.35 1.34
CA ARG A 201 14.08 -16.43 2.19
C ARG A 201 14.87 -17.49 1.41
N MET A 202 14.37 -17.90 0.25
CA MET A 202 15.10 -18.84 -0.64
C MET A 202 16.46 -18.26 -1.05
N MET A 203 16.53 -16.96 -1.34
CA MET A 203 17.79 -16.30 -1.68
C MET A 203 18.75 -16.25 -0.48
N GLU A 204 18.26 -15.99 0.75
CA GLU A 204 19.07 -16.07 1.95
C GLU A 204 19.67 -17.47 2.14
N ASP A 205 18.86 -18.52 1.94
CA ASP A 205 19.30 -19.92 2.09
C ASP A 205 20.31 -20.33 0.99
N LEU A 206 20.14 -19.83 -0.25
CA LEU A 206 21.04 -20.14 -1.36
C LEU A 206 22.37 -19.39 -1.30
N THR A 207 22.36 -18.15 -0.80
CA THR A 207 23.53 -17.25 -0.85
C THR A 207 24.24 -17.09 0.48
N GLY A 208 23.57 -17.39 1.59
CA GLY A 208 24.05 -17.11 2.95
C GLY A 208 23.98 -15.62 3.33
N VAL A 209 23.41 -14.77 2.49
CA VAL A 209 23.28 -13.32 2.73
C VAL A 209 21.99 -13.04 3.48
N ASN A 210 22.07 -12.30 4.59
CA ASN A 210 20.90 -11.82 5.31
C ASN A 210 20.33 -10.57 4.60
N ALA A 211 19.11 -10.65 4.11
CA ALA A 211 18.46 -9.56 3.37
C ALA A 211 18.37 -8.24 4.17
N ARG A 212 18.22 -8.32 5.50
CA ARG A 212 18.17 -7.13 6.38
C ARG A 212 19.50 -6.37 6.46
N GLN A 213 20.60 -6.96 5.97
CA GLN A 213 21.92 -6.34 5.93
C GLN A 213 22.25 -5.73 4.56
N ILE A 214 21.37 -5.90 3.58
CA ILE A 214 21.54 -5.34 2.24
C ILE A 214 21.33 -3.81 2.32
N PRO A 215 22.32 -3.01 1.88
CA PRO A 215 22.19 -1.57 1.85
C PRO A 215 21.17 -1.14 0.78
N LEU A 216 20.37 -0.13 1.07
CA LEU A 216 19.35 0.40 0.14
C LEU A 216 19.88 1.47 -0.82
N ASP A 217 21.17 1.69 -0.86
CA ASP A 217 21.89 2.68 -1.67
C ASP A 217 22.98 2.10 -2.57
N ASP A 218 22.97 0.76 -2.79
CA ASP A 218 23.92 0.10 -3.68
C ASP A 218 23.75 0.61 -5.13
N PRO A 219 24.79 1.24 -5.73
CA PRO A 219 24.68 1.86 -7.05
C PRO A 219 24.37 0.87 -8.18
N ASP A 220 24.92 -0.35 -8.11
CA ASP A 220 24.70 -1.36 -9.12
C ASP A 220 23.23 -1.82 -9.11
N THR A 221 22.69 -2.06 -7.91
CA THR A 221 21.28 -2.39 -7.73
C THR A 221 20.37 -1.24 -8.18
N MET A 222 20.68 0.01 -7.84
CA MET A 222 19.90 1.15 -8.26
C MET A 222 19.87 1.29 -9.79
N SER A 223 20.98 0.97 -10.45
CA SER A 223 21.09 1.04 -11.92
C SER A 223 20.14 0.09 -12.65
N ILE A 224 19.70 -1.03 -12.04
CA ILE A 224 18.75 -1.99 -12.63
C ILE A 224 17.42 -1.34 -13.02
N PHE A 225 16.98 -0.34 -12.27
CA PHE A 225 15.70 0.34 -12.52
C PHE A 225 15.72 1.28 -13.72
N THR A 226 16.92 1.65 -14.20
CA THR A 226 17.08 2.56 -15.34
C THR A 226 17.78 1.93 -16.55
N SER A 227 18.54 0.85 -16.33
CA SER A 227 19.34 0.18 -17.34
C SER A 227 19.42 -1.32 -17.04
N SER A 228 19.78 -2.10 -18.06
CA SER A 228 20.06 -3.55 -17.91
C SER A 228 21.55 -3.89 -17.99
N LYS A 229 22.42 -2.87 -18.11
CA LYS A 229 23.87 -3.03 -18.33
C LYS A 229 24.56 -3.90 -17.27
N VAL A 230 24.22 -3.69 -16.00
CA VAL A 230 24.79 -4.46 -14.88
C VAL A 230 24.49 -5.96 -14.99
N LEU A 231 23.43 -6.34 -15.72
CA LEU A 231 23.03 -7.72 -16.00
C LEU A 231 23.67 -8.28 -17.27
N GLY A 232 24.53 -7.51 -17.95
CA GLY A 232 25.28 -7.95 -19.15
C GLY A 232 24.51 -7.83 -20.47
N TYR A 233 23.40 -7.12 -20.53
CA TYR A 233 22.65 -6.86 -21.77
C TYR A 233 22.15 -5.40 -21.84
N GLU A 234 21.87 -4.91 -23.04
CA GLU A 234 21.32 -3.57 -23.28
C GLU A 234 20.18 -3.64 -24.30
N ASN A 235 19.09 -2.94 -24.01
CA ASN A 235 17.97 -2.73 -24.95
C ASN A 235 17.48 -4.02 -25.63
N ASP A 236 17.29 -5.07 -24.87
CA ASP A 236 16.73 -6.33 -25.38
C ASP A 236 15.27 -6.11 -25.85
N GLU A 237 14.91 -6.66 -27.00
CA GLU A 237 13.58 -6.47 -27.61
C GLU A 237 12.45 -7.07 -26.74
N ILE A 238 12.73 -8.11 -25.96
CA ILE A 238 11.76 -8.80 -25.10
C ILE A 238 11.78 -8.23 -23.68
N LEU A 239 12.99 -8.11 -23.11
CA LEU A 239 13.18 -7.68 -21.72
C LEU A 239 13.07 -6.17 -21.54
N GLY A 240 13.30 -5.41 -22.61
CA GLY A 240 13.22 -3.94 -22.61
C GLY A 240 14.51 -3.26 -22.12
N PRO A 241 14.46 -1.93 -21.90
CA PRO A 241 15.65 -1.13 -21.60
C PRO A 241 16.12 -1.19 -20.15
N THR A 242 15.34 -1.76 -19.24
CA THR A 242 15.67 -1.84 -17.80
C THR A 242 15.88 -3.29 -17.35
N GLY A 243 16.60 -3.48 -16.25
CA GLY A 243 16.79 -4.78 -15.61
C GLY A 243 15.62 -5.22 -14.73
N ALA A 244 14.48 -4.52 -14.75
CA ALA A 244 13.39 -4.70 -13.79
C ALA A 244 12.48 -5.92 -14.05
N VAL A 245 12.64 -6.65 -15.16
CA VAL A 245 11.88 -7.88 -15.41
C VAL A 245 12.09 -8.87 -14.26
N ALA A 246 11.01 -9.51 -13.82
CA ALA A 246 11.00 -10.43 -12.69
C ALA A 246 11.36 -9.82 -11.32
N ILE A 247 11.42 -8.50 -11.19
CA ILE A 247 11.54 -7.83 -9.89
C ILE A 247 10.11 -7.48 -9.42
N PRO A 248 9.69 -7.88 -8.21
CA PRO A 248 8.39 -7.49 -7.66
C PRO A 248 8.16 -5.98 -7.77
N GLU A 249 6.91 -5.56 -7.81
CA GLU A 249 6.48 -4.16 -7.96
C GLU A 249 6.74 -3.57 -9.35
N PHE A 250 7.87 -3.86 -10.00
CA PHE A 250 8.29 -3.26 -11.27
C PHE A 250 8.33 -4.22 -12.46
N ASN A 251 7.75 -5.42 -12.32
CA ASN A 251 7.79 -6.46 -13.35
C ASN A 251 6.81 -6.22 -14.51
N THR A 252 5.69 -5.53 -14.29
CA THR A 252 4.65 -5.36 -15.30
C THR A 252 5.09 -4.36 -16.39
N ARG A 253 4.52 -4.48 -17.60
CA ARG A 253 4.78 -3.52 -18.68
C ARG A 253 4.46 -2.09 -18.25
N PHE A 254 3.39 -1.91 -17.48
CA PHE A 254 2.97 -0.61 -16.94
C PHE A 254 4.05 0.00 -16.02
N THR A 255 4.51 -0.76 -15.02
CA THR A 255 5.49 -0.26 -14.05
C THR A 255 6.88 -0.11 -14.66
N ARG A 256 7.28 -0.96 -15.61
CA ARG A 256 8.53 -0.77 -16.38
C ARG A 256 8.52 0.50 -17.24
N GLN A 257 7.37 0.85 -17.83
CA GLN A 257 7.24 2.12 -18.53
C GLN A 257 7.35 3.31 -17.56
N MET A 258 6.81 3.19 -16.35
CA MET A 258 6.97 4.21 -15.31
C MET A 258 8.45 4.45 -14.96
N LEU A 259 9.26 3.39 -14.86
CA LEU A 259 10.71 3.51 -14.67
C LEU A 259 11.39 4.26 -15.83
N VAL A 260 10.99 3.98 -17.06
CA VAL A 260 11.50 4.69 -18.25
C VAL A 260 11.13 6.17 -18.23
N ASP A 261 9.89 6.50 -17.87
CA ASP A 261 9.38 7.87 -17.83
C ASP A 261 10.03 8.71 -16.70
N THR A 262 10.43 8.09 -15.59
CA THR A 262 10.89 8.78 -14.38
C THR A 262 12.39 8.69 -14.11
N GLN A 263 13.08 7.67 -14.62
CA GLN A 263 14.52 7.45 -14.45
C GLN A 263 14.97 7.59 -12.97
N PRO A 264 14.48 6.73 -12.04
CA PRO A 264 14.76 6.86 -10.62
C PRO A 264 16.26 6.71 -10.31
N LYS A 265 16.78 7.54 -9.39
CA LYS A 265 18.20 7.57 -9.02
C LYS A 265 18.45 7.31 -7.53
N ASP A 266 17.39 7.25 -6.75
CA ASP A 266 17.43 7.11 -5.30
C ASP A 266 16.26 6.25 -4.80
N PHE A 267 16.37 5.75 -3.57
CA PHE A 267 15.38 4.88 -2.96
C PHE A 267 14.04 5.59 -2.71
N ASN A 268 14.08 6.87 -2.33
CA ASN A 268 12.86 7.63 -2.10
C ASN A 268 12.00 7.77 -3.37
N THR A 269 12.65 7.90 -4.53
CA THR A 269 11.94 7.87 -5.82
C THR A 269 11.26 6.52 -6.06
N LEU A 270 11.90 5.38 -5.75
CA LEU A 270 11.27 4.05 -5.85
C LEU A 270 10.03 3.93 -4.94
N VAL A 271 10.11 4.46 -3.73
CA VAL A 271 8.94 4.53 -2.83
C VAL A 271 7.80 5.33 -3.46
N ARG A 272 8.11 6.46 -4.10
CA ARG A 272 7.12 7.28 -4.80
C ARG A 272 6.46 6.51 -5.95
N LEU A 273 7.26 5.80 -6.76
CA LEU A 273 6.77 4.98 -7.87
C LEU A 273 5.90 3.82 -7.40
N SER A 274 6.25 3.16 -6.29
CA SER A 274 5.41 2.15 -5.66
C SER A 274 4.05 2.74 -5.27
N GLY A 275 4.02 3.95 -4.71
CA GLY A 275 2.78 4.68 -4.43
C GLY A 275 1.92 4.92 -5.68
N PHE A 276 2.52 5.33 -6.79
CA PHE A 276 1.81 5.55 -8.06
C PHE A 276 1.18 4.27 -8.62
N SER A 277 1.88 3.14 -8.50
CA SER A 277 1.42 1.86 -9.05
C SER A 277 0.28 1.23 -8.24
N HIS A 278 0.25 1.45 -6.94
CA HIS A 278 -0.77 0.90 -6.04
C HIS A 278 -2.06 1.74 -6.01
N GLY A 279 -1.99 3.03 -6.34
CA GLY A 279 -3.15 3.90 -6.35
C GLY A 279 -4.03 3.73 -7.58
N THR A 280 -5.27 4.22 -7.49
CA THR A 280 -6.18 4.29 -8.63
C THR A 280 -6.25 5.73 -9.12
N ASP A 281 -6.06 5.95 -10.45
CA ASP A 281 -6.04 7.27 -11.10
C ASP A 281 -4.99 8.22 -10.49
N VAL A 282 -3.85 7.67 -10.10
CA VAL A 282 -2.73 8.42 -9.53
C VAL A 282 -1.66 8.67 -10.59
N TRP A 283 -1.36 7.69 -11.44
CA TRP A 283 -0.30 7.77 -12.44
C TRP A 283 -0.80 8.27 -13.79
N LEU A 284 -1.56 7.45 -14.54
CA LEU A 284 -2.08 7.82 -15.86
C LEU A 284 -3.19 8.87 -15.74
N GLY A 285 -3.15 9.88 -16.60
CA GLY A 285 -4.07 11.01 -16.56
C GLY A 285 -3.83 11.97 -15.41
N ASN A 286 -2.76 11.78 -14.62
CA ASN A 286 -2.45 12.56 -13.43
C ASN A 286 -0.93 12.82 -13.28
N ALA A 287 -0.23 12.12 -12.38
CA ALA A 287 1.18 12.39 -12.06
C ALA A 287 2.10 12.27 -13.30
N ARG A 288 1.87 11.29 -14.18
CA ARG A 288 2.66 11.10 -15.38
C ARG A 288 2.67 12.34 -16.26
N GLU A 289 1.51 12.91 -16.53
CA GLU A 289 1.36 14.09 -17.38
C GLU A 289 2.05 15.32 -16.78
N LEU A 290 1.99 15.48 -15.46
CA LEU A 290 2.66 16.57 -14.75
C LEU A 290 4.20 16.43 -14.85
N ILE A 291 4.71 15.21 -14.71
CA ILE A 291 6.15 14.91 -14.77
C ILE A 291 6.67 15.05 -16.20
N VAL A 292 6.02 14.44 -17.18
CA VAL A 292 6.44 14.48 -18.59
C VAL A 292 6.36 15.88 -19.18
N SER A 293 5.37 16.69 -18.78
CA SER A 293 5.27 18.08 -19.19
C SER A 293 6.26 19.03 -18.50
N GLY A 294 6.97 18.54 -17.46
CA GLY A 294 7.85 19.38 -16.64
C GLY A 294 7.12 20.34 -15.71
N THR A 295 5.82 20.15 -15.48
CA THR A 295 5.02 20.95 -14.54
C THR A 295 5.42 20.70 -13.09
N ALA A 296 5.75 19.44 -12.77
CA ALA A 296 6.19 19.03 -11.44
C ALA A 296 7.22 17.90 -11.55
N SER A 297 8.12 17.80 -10.58
CA SER A 297 9.03 16.66 -10.45
C SER A 297 8.32 15.44 -9.86
N VAL A 298 8.95 14.27 -9.92
CA VAL A 298 8.42 13.03 -9.33
C VAL A 298 8.08 13.23 -7.85
N LEU A 299 8.96 13.88 -7.09
CA LEU A 299 8.80 14.06 -5.65
C LEU A 299 7.78 15.14 -5.26
N GLU A 300 7.43 16.05 -6.16
CA GLU A 300 6.39 17.06 -5.93
C GLU A 300 4.98 16.52 -6.18
N THR A 301 4.84 15.44 -6.97
CA THR A 301 3.54 14.85 -7.26
C THR A 301 3.08 13.91 -6.16
N VAL A 302 1.76 13.71 -6.05
CA VAL A 302 1.15 12.85 -5.01
C VAL A 302 1.33 11.38 -5.36
N GLY A 303 2.10 10.63 -4.58
CA GLY A 303 2.27 9.18 -4.72
C GLY A 303 1.51 8.38 -3.66
N CYS A 304 1.37 8.90 -2.45
CA CYS A 304 0.67 8.26 -1.35
C CYS A 304 -0.17 9.28 -0.55
N ARG A 305 -1.05 8.76 0.31
CA ARG A 305 -1.94 9.64 1.10
C ARG A 305 -1.18 10.59 2.02
N ASP A 306 -0.07 10.12 2.59
CA ASP A 306 0.77 10.89 3.52
C ASP A 306 1.34 12.16 2.86
N ASP A 307 1.64 12.10 1.57
CA ASP A 307 2.14 13.25 0.81
C ASP A 307 1.18 14.42 0.84
N ILE A 308 -0.13 14.14 0.73
CA ILE A 308 -1.17 15.18 0.74
C ILE A 308 -1.16 15.92 2.07
N MET A 309 -1.21 15.18 3.17
CA MET A 309 -1.28 15.75 4.50
C MET A 309 -0.03 16.59 4.80
N LEU A 310 1.16 16.02 4.56
CA LEU A 310 2.43 16.68 4.83
C LEU A 310 2.62 17.93 3.96
N TYR A 311 2.28 17.85 2.67
CA TYR A 311 2.38 18.98 1.76
C TYR A 311 1.46 20.15 2.18
N LEU A 312 0.20 19.87 2.50
CA LEU A 312 -0.75 20.89 2.92
C LEU A 312 -0.34 21.53 4.25
N ILE A 313 0.16 20.73 5.21
CA ILE A 313 0.71 21.25 6.47
C ILE A 313 1.94 22.13 6.21
N SER A 314 2.85 21.73 5.31
CA SER A 314 4.03 22.52 4.97
C SER A 314 3.68 23.87 4.32
N LYS A 315 2.53 23.94 3.65
CA LYS A 315 1.94 25.19 3.12
C LYS A 315 1.25 26.05 4.18
N GLY A 316 1.12 25.56 5.41
CA GLY A 316 0.53 26.29 6.54
C GLY A 316 -0.95 26.01 6.77
N LEU A 317 -1.58 25.07 6.05
CA LEU A 317 -2.96 24.68 6.34
C LEU A 317 -3.07 24.01 7.71
N ASP A 318 -4.21 24.19 8.35
CA ASP A 318 -4.53 23.52 9.62
C ASP A 318 -4.33 22.00 9.53
N PRO A 319 -3.60 21.37 10.44
CA PRO A 319 -3.30 19.94 10.39
C PRO A 319 -4.55 19.04 10.36
N LYS A 320 -5.62 19.40 11.09
CA LYS A 320 -6.86 18.61 11.08
C LYS A 320 -7.60 18.74 9.75
N MET A 321 -7.59 19.94 9.15
CA MET A 321 -8.14 20.15 7.81
C MET A 321 -7.33 19.37 6.77
N SER A 322 -6.01 19.44 6.80
CA SER A 322 -5.10 18.69 5.92
C SER A 322 -5.37 17.19 5.99
N PHE A 323 -5.55 16.65 7.20
CA PHE A 323 -5.93 15.25 7.41
C PHE A 323 -7.30 14.92 6.81
N LYS A 324 -8.32 15.77 6.98
CA LYS A 324 -9.66 15.54 6.41
C LYS A 324 -9.63 15.57 4.87
N ILE A 325 -8.90 16.50 4.28
CA ILE A 325 -8.68 16.57 2.83
C ILE A 325 -8.06 15.27 2.35
N MET A 326 -6.95 14.86 2.97
CA MET A 326 -6.26 13.59 2.66
C MET A 326 -7.22 12.39 2.75
N GLU A 327 -7.98 12.24 3.84
CA GLU A 327 -8.93 11.14 4.04
C GLU A 327 -10.05 11.11 2.99
N LYS A 328 -10.53 12.28 2.54
CA LYS A 328 -11.55 12.35 1.51
C LYS A 328 -10.99 12.02 0.13
N VAL A 329 -9.79 12.52 -0.19
CA VAL A 329 -9.09 12.26 -1.46
C VAL A 329 -8.72 10.78 -1.57
N ARG A 330 -8.07 10.20 -0.57
CA ARG A 330 -7.60 8.81 -0.64
C ARG A 330 -8.70 7.77 -0.87
N LYS A 331 -9.93 8.08 -0.50
CA LYS A 331 -11.13 7.23 -0.71
C LYS A 331 -11.86 7.53 -2.02
N GLY A 332 -11.32 8.39 -2.87
CA GLY A 332 -11.94 8.82 -4.12
C GLY A 332 -13.23 9.61 -3.94
N LYS A 333 -13.52 10.12 -2.73
CA LYS A 333 -14.74 10.87 -2.47
C LYS A 333 -14.70 12.27 -3.09
N VAL A 334 -13.52 12.88 -3.20
CA VAL A 334 -13.35 14.16 -3.91
C VAL A 334 -13.62 13.97 -5.41
N LYS A 335 -13.10 12.93 -6.03
CA LYS A 335 -13.36 12.61 -7.44
C LYS A 335 -14.85 12.43 -7.75
N LYS A 336 -15.61 11.87 -6.82
CA LYS A 336 -17.04 11.59 -7.00
C LYS A 336 -17.96 12.78 -6.68
N GLY A 337 -17.61 13.56 -5.66
CA GLY A 337 -18.50 14.59 -5.08
C GLY A 337 -17.86 15.96 -4.86
N GLY A 338 -16.60 16.17 -5.30
CA GLY A 338 -15.89 17.42 -5.09
C GLY A 338 -15.33 17.60 -3.68
N PHE A 339 -14.59 18.67 -3.50
CA PHE A 339 -14.11 19.13 -2.18
C PHE A 339 -15.27 19.64 -1.33
N ASP A 340 -15.10 19.66 -0.01
CA ASP A 340 -16.03 20.32 0.88
C ASP A 340 -15.88 21.85 0.75
N GLU A 341 -16.94 22.56 1.16
CA GLU A 341 -17.01 24.02 1.10
C GLU A 341 -15.82 24.66 1.84
N GLY A 342 -15.21 25.66 1.21
CA GLY A 342 -14.08 26.40 1.75
C GLY A 342 -12.71 25.71 1.66
N TRP A 343 -12.62 24.43 1.25
CA TRP A 343 -11.33 23.72 1.20
C TRP A 343 -10.46 24.18 0.03
N VAL A 344 -11.05 24.43 -1.12
CA VAL A 344 -10.31 24.90 -2.31
C VAL A 344 -9.79 26.31 -2.06
N GLU A 345 -10.61 27.19 -1.50
CA GLU A 345 -10.24 28.54 -1.11
C GLU A 345 -9.10 28.52 -0.09
N ALA A 346 -9.21 27.68 0.95
CA ALA A 346 -8.15 27.54 1.94
C ALA A 346 -6.81 27.07 1.33
N MET A 347 -6.86 26.13 0.38
CA MET A 347 -5.64 25.68 -0.34
C MET A 347 -5.04 26.82 -1.16
N ARG A 348 -5.85 27.60 -1.88
CA ARG A 348 -5.41 28.77 -2.66
C ARG A 348 -4.82 29.88 -1.80
N ASP A 349 -5.44 30.17 -0.66
CA ASP A 349 -4.98 31.18 0.31
C ASP A 349 -3.60 30.81 0.93
N HIS A 350 -3.21 29.54 0.85
CA HIS A 350 -1.90 29.04 1.29
C HIS A 350 -0.97 28.68 0.13
N ASP A 351 -1.15 29.29 -1.03
CA ASP A 351 -0.28 29.11 -2.20
C ASP A 351 -0.13 27.64 -2.66
N VAL A 352 -1.18 26.84 -2.54
CA VAL A 352 -1.26 25.52 -3.17
C VAL A 352 -1.56 25.71 -4.67
N PRO A 353 -0.69 25.24 -5.57
CA PRO A 353 -0.87 25.48 -7.00
C PRO A 353 -2.10 24.74 -7.57
N GLU A 354 -2.74 25.33 -8.56
CA GLU A 354 -3.95 24.75 -9.18
C GLU A 354 -3.72 23.34 -9.72
N TRP A 355 -2.56 23.07 -10.34
CA TRP A 355 -2.25 21.73 -10.84
C TRP A 355 -2.27 20.66 -9.72
N TYR A 356 -1.90 21.05 -8.48
CA TYR A 356 -1.95 20.14 -7.33
C TYR A 356 -3.39 19.88 -6.91
N ILE A 357 -4.22 20.91 -6.82
CA ILE A 357 -5.66 20.80 -6.49
C ILE A 357 -6.36 19.94 -7.55
N ASP A 358 -6.09 20.18 -8.84
CA ASP A 358 -6.63 19.38 -9.95
C ASP A 358 -6.17 17.92 -9.89
N SER A 359 -4.91 17.68 -9.49
CA SER A 359 -4.37 16.33 -9.28
C SER A 359 -5.14 15.58 -8.19
N LEU A 360 -5.38 16.23 -7.03
CA LEU A 360 -6.17 15.65 -5.95
C LEU A 360 -7.59 15.26 -6.38
N ALA A 361 -8.21 16.08 -7.22
CA ALA A 361 -9.58 15.85 -7.72
C ALA A 361 -9.69 14.61 -8.64
N LYS A 362 -8.60 14.18 -9.26
CA LYS A 362 -8.58 13.01 -10.15
C LYS A 362 -8.42 11.68 -9.42
N ILE A 363 -7.88 11.67 -8.22
CA ILE A 363 -7.48 10.47 -7.47
C ILE A 363 -8.69 9.63 -7.09
N GLY A 364 -8.66 8.35 -7.47
CA GLY A 364 -9.67 7.36 -7.12
C GLY A 364 -9.38 6.64 -5.80
N TYR A 365 -8.11 6.29 -5.56
CA TYR A 365 -7.66 5.67 -4.31
C TYR A 365 -6.17 5.87 -4.09
N LEU A 366 -5.75 6.05 -2.82
CA LEU A 366 -4.35 6.16 -2.41
C LEU A 366 -4.01 5.20 -1.26
N PHE A 367 -2.84 4.60 -1.39
CA PHE A 367 -2.23 3.79 -0.33
C PHE A 367 -1.40 4.64 0.65
N PRO A 368 -1.10 4.13 1.85
CA PRO A 368 -0.21 4.80 2.81
C PRO A 368 1.26 4.71 2.38
N LYS A 369 2.07 5.70 2.77
CA LYS A 369 3.53 5.71 2.54
C LYS A 369 4.22 4.49 3.16
N ALA A 370 3.81 4.07 4.35
CA ALA A 370 4.33 2.89 5.02
C ALA A 370 4.23 1.61 4.17
N HIS A 371 3.10 1.44 3.46
CA HIS A 371 2.90 0.34 2.53
C HIS A 371 3.89 0.44 1.35
N ALA A 372 3.98 1.61 0.71
CA ALA A 372 4.90 1.83 -0.40
C ALA A 372 6.37 1.59 -0.01
N VAL A 373 6.78 2.02 1.18
CA VAL A 373 8.14 1.78 1.73
C VAL A 373 8.39 0.29 1.93
N ALA A 374 7.46 -0.44 2.57
CA ALA A 374 7.63 -1.87 2.83
C ALA A 374 7.84 -2.66 1.52
N TYR A 375 7.02 -2.38 0.51
CA TYR A 375 7.16 -3.03 -0.80
C TYR A 375 8.40 -2.59 -1.56
N ALA A 376 8.80 -1.32 -1.46
CA ALA A 376 10.04 -0.84 -2.06
C ALA A 376 11.28 -1.52 -1.44
N ILE A 377 11.29 -1.77 -0.12
CA ILE A 377 12.36 -2.52 0.56
C ILE A 377 12.47 -3.94 -0.01
N VAL A 378 11.36 -4.68 -0.06
CA VAL A 378 11.34 -6.05 -0.60
C VAL A 378 11.77 -6.07 -2.07
N CYS A 379 11.26 -5.14 -2.87
CA CYS A 379 11.65 -4.97 -4.26
C CYS A 379 13.16 -4.71 -4.40
N TYR A 380 13.72 -3.84 -3.57
CA TYR A 380 15.13 -3.49 -3.61
C TYR A 380 16.03 -4.68 -3.21
N HIS A 381 15.67 -5.41 -2.15
CA HIS A 381 16.36 -6.64 -1.75
C HIS A 381 16.36 -7.69 -2.89
N THR A 382 15.21 -7.85 -3.54
CA THR A 382 15.08 -8.76 -4.68
C THR A 382 15.92 -8.30 -5.87
N ALA A 383 15.95 -7.01 -6.15
CA ALA A 383 16.79 -6.40 -7.19
C ALA A 383 18.27 -6.58 -6.88
N TRP A 384 18.68 -6.44 -5.63
CA TRP A 384 20.05 -6.67 -5.18
C TRP A 384 20.48 -8.12 -5.40
N PHE A 385 19.66 -9.09 -5.00
CA PHE A 385 19.93 -10.50 -5.29
C PHE A 385 20.01 -10.76 -6.79
N LYS A 386 19.13 -10.19 -7.58
CA LYS A 386 19.19 -10.32 -9.04
C LYS A 386 20.49 -9.73 -9.62
N CYS A 387 20.96 -8.61 -9.08
CA CYS A 387 22.20 -7.96 -9.51
C CYS A 387 23.44 -8.79 -9.17
N HIS A 388 23.56 -9.19 -7.92
CA HIS A 388 24.78 -9.80 -7.37
C HIS A 388 24.80 -11.33 -7.43
N TYR A 389 23.64 -11.99 -7.52
CA TYR A 389 23.44 -13.44 -7.53
C TYR A 389 22.41 -13.85 -8.61
N THR A 390 22.62 -13.37 -9.84
CA THR A 390 21.67 -13.53 -10.95
C THR A 390 21.27 -14.98 -11.21
N LYS A 391 22.21 -15.93 -11.11
CA LYS A 391 21.96 -17.36 -11.38
C LYS A 391 21.05 -17.97 -10.31
N GLU A 392 21.38 -17.72 -9.06
CA GLU A 392 20.63 -18.19 -7.89
C GLU A 392 19.23 -17.58 -7.89
N TYR A 393 19.14 -16.27 -8.21
CA TYR A 393 17.87 -15.57 -8.33
C TYR A 393 16.97 -16.17 -9.41
N MET A 394 17.51 -16.41 -10.61
CA MET A 394 16.75 -17.03 -11.70
C MET A 394 16.36 -18.47 -11.39
N ALA A 395 17.20 -19.23 -10.68
CA ALA A 395 16.87 -20.58 -10.22
C ALA A 395 15.70 -20.56 -9.22
N ALA A 396 15.75 -19.67 -8.23
CA ALA A 396 14.68 -19.52 -7.25
C ALA A 396 13.35 -19.04 -7.89
N LEU A 397 13.44 -18.18 -8.90
CA LEU A 397 12.24 -17.68 -9.64
C LEU A 397 11.54 -18.77 -10.44
N LEU A 398 12.28 -19.79 -10.92
CA LEU A 398 11.76 -20.85 -11.78
C LEU A 398 11.35 -22.11 -11.00
N SER A 399 11.67 -22.20 -9.71
CA SER A 399 11.31 -23.32 -8.84
C SER A 399 9.93 -23.13 -8.21
#